data_456e7340b2fb47faeaff90f4f892ae03
#
_entry.id   456e7340b2fb47faeaff90f4f892ae03
#
_cell.length_a   1.000
_cell.length_b   1.000
_cell.length_c   1.000
_cell.angle_alpha   90.00
_cell.angle_beta   90.00
_cell.angle_gamma   90.00
#
_symmetry.space_group_name_H-M   'P 1'
#
loop_
_entity.id
_entity.type
_entity.pdbx_description
1 polymer ?
#
loop_
_entity_poly.entity_id
_entity_poly.type
_entity_poly.pdbx_seq_one_letter_code
_entity_poly.pdbx_strand_id
1 'polypeptide(L)'
;YNPDFKPVEFDGFRKQAGLNSFVMTPKRWIENTNAIGIVSKAGRYGGTFAHKDIALEFASWISIEFKLYIIKEFQRLKDDENNRLQLEWNLQRTISKINYQIHTDAIKGNLIPQQITKQQVSFVYANEADLLNVALFGITAKEWRENNSDKKGNIRDYATLEQLVVLSNLESINALLIEQGLAQSERLIQLNKVAIAQMKSLTESRAIKKLK
;
A
#
# COMPACT_ATOMS: atom_id res chain seq x y z
N TYR A 1 4.11 0.96 26.66
CA TYR A 1 5.33 0.50 27.32
C TYR A 1 5.60 1.35 28.55
N ASN A 2 5.80 0.72 29.74
CA ASN A 2 6.09 1.37 31.01
C ASN A 2 7.48 0.93 31.52
N PRO A 3 8.53 1.75 31.36
CA PRO A 3 9.90 1.41 31.77
C PRO A 3 10.05 1.31 33.30
N ASP A 4 9.17 1.99 34.07
CA ASP A 4 9.23 2.01 35.53
C ASP A 4 8.37 0.93 36.21
N PHE A 5 7.76 0.04 35.40
CA PHE A 5 6.96 -1.08 35.91
C PHE A 5 7.83 -2.03 36.74
N LYS A 6 7.30 -2.49 37.88
CA LYS A 6 8.00 -3.38 38.80
C LYS A 6 7.55 -4.83 38.60
N PRO A 7 8.22 -5.63 37.77
CA PRO A 7 7.81 -7.00 37.45
C PRO A 7 7.91 -7.94 38.68
N VAL A 8 8.82 -7.71 39.60
CA VAL A 8 8.98 -8.52 40.80
C VAL A 8 7.73 -8.42 41.70
N GLU A 9 7.19 -7.24 41.86
CA GLU A 9 5.95 -7.01 42.62
C GLU A 9 4.75 -7.68 41.92
N PHE A 10 4.70 -7.59 40.60
CA PHE A 10 3.69 -8.30 39.82
C PHE A 10 3.74 -9.82 40.03
N ASP A 11 4.91 -10.42 39.98
CA ASP A 11 5.08 -11.86 40.23
C ASP A 11 4.73 -12.24 41.67
N GLY A 12 4.99 -11.35 42.63
CA GLY A 12 4.55 -11.50 44.02
C GLY A 12 3.02 -11.57 44.13
N PHE A 13 2.31 -10.67 43.46
CA PHE A 13 0.83 -10.67 43.43
C PHE A 13 0.29 -11.88 42.69
N ARG A 14 0.90 -12.29 41.59
CA ARG A 14 0.49 -13.47 40.82
C ARG A 14 0.57 -14.76 41.64
N LYS A 15 1.58 -14.91 42.51
CA LYS A 15 1.71 -16.06 43.42
C LYS A 15 0.66 -16.08 44.52
N GLN A 16 0.18 -14.90 44.95
CA GLN A 16 -0.85 -14.77 45.98
C GLN A 16 -2.28 -14.84 45.39
N ALA A 17 -2.42 -14.59 44.11
CA ALA A 17 -3.73 -14.65 43.42
C ALA A 17 -4.29 -16.07 43.53
N GLY A 18 -5.56 -16.18 43.98
CA GLY A 18 -6.23 -17.46 44.25
C GLY A 18 -6.27 -17.85 45.71
N LEU A 19 -5.54 -17.20 46.59
CA LEU A 19 -5.71 -17.37 48.03
C LEU A 19 -6.97 -16.61 48.50
N ASN A 20 -7.77 -17.23 49.36
CA ASN A 20 -9.03 -16.63 49.90
C ASN A 20 -8.83 -15.30 50.59
N SER A 21 -7.64 -15.06 51.12
CA SER A 21 -7.24 -13.78 51.81
C SER A 21 -6.68 -12.72 50.86
N PHE A 22 -6.49 -13.06 49.60
CA PHE A 22 -5.88 -12.12 48.63
C PHE A 22 -6.91 -11.06 48.18
N VAL A 23 -6.61 -9.81 48.45
CA VAL A 23 -7.39 -8.65 47.98
C VAL A 23 -6.47 -7.69 47.25
N MET A 24 -6.82 -7.40 45.97
CA MET A 24 -6.14 -6.41 45.15
C MET A 24 -7.06 -5.27 44.80
N THR A 25 -6.72 -4.05 45.31
CA THR A 25 -7.41 -2.84 44.90
C THR A 25 -6.65 -2.15 43.76
N PRO A 26 -7.33 -1.37 42.87
CA PRO A 26 -6.64 -0.61 41.85
C PRO A 26 -5.52 0.31 42.39
N LYS A 27 -5.78 0.94 43.55
CA LYS A 27 -4.79 1.80 44.23
C LYS A 27 -3.54 0.99 44.63
N ARG A 28 -3.72 -0.17 45.30
CA ARG A 28 -2.60 -1.05 45.70
C ARG A 28 -1.81 -1.55 44.51
N TRP A 29 -2.50 -1.88 43.41
CA TRP A 29 -1.86 -2.26 42.14
C TRP A 29 -0.97 -1.15 41.60
N ILE A 30 -1.52 0.08 41.47
CA ILE A 30 -0.81 1.21 40.91
C ILE A 30 0.44 1.56 41.74
N GLU A 31 0.28 1.67 43.06
CA GLU A 31 1.36 2.07 43.95
C GLU A 31 2.53 1.06 44.00
N ASN A 32 2.21 -0.22 44.01
CA ASN A 32 3.25 -1.24 44.12
C ASN A 32 3.94 -1.54 42.79
N THR A 33 3.22 -1.53 41.66
CA THR A 33 3.77 -1.91 40.35
C THR A 33 4.18 -0.73 39.49
N ASN A 34 3.91 0.52 39.90
CA ASN A 34 4.06 1.72 39.07
C ASN A 34 3.26 1.65 37.77
N ALA A 35 2.07 1.05 37.80
CA ALA A 35 1.24 0.92 36.60
C ALA A 35 0.71 2.29 36.13
N ILE A 36 0.87 2.61 34.84
CA ILE A 36 0.46 3.89 34.23
C ILE A 36 -0.84 3.78 33.41
N GLY A 37 -1.28 2.58 33.09
CA GLY A 37 -2.47 2.34 32.27
C GLY A 37 -3.79 2.38 33.03
N ILE A 38 -3.79 2.64 34.33
CA ILE A 38 -4.97 2.66 35.18
C ILE A 38 -4.87 3.77 36.24
N VAL A 39 -5.97 4.47 36.49
CA VAL A 39 -6.06 5.55 37.50
C VAL A 39 -7.28 5.28 38.36
N SER A 40 -7.14 5.40 39.70
CA SER A 40 -8.22 5.20 40.63
C SER A 40 -8.39 6.44 41.51
N LYS A 41 -9.63 6.97 41.61
CA LYS A 41 -10.01 8.06 42.47
C LYS A 41 -11.07 7.59 43.44
N ALA A 42 -10.87 7.84 44.74
CA ALA A 42 -11.87 7.60 45.78
C ALA A 42 -12.88 8.76 45.85
N GLY A 43 -14.08 8.49 46.41
CA GLY A 43 -15.11 9.47 46.71
C GLY A 43 -16.37 9.34 45.85
N ARG A 44 -17.39 10.19 46.15
CA ARG A 44 -18.72 10.14 45.52
C ARG A 44 -18.67 10.27 43.98
N TYR A 45 -17.70 11.03 43.48
CA TYR A 45 -17.46 11.24 42.05
C TYR A 45 -16.16 10.55 41.58
N GLY A 46 -15.71 9.59 42.36
CA GLY A 46 -14.53 8.77 42.04
C GLY A 46 -14.85 7.69 41.03
N GLY A 47 -13.85 6.86 40.77
CA GLY A 47 -13.95 5.70 39.84
C GLY A 47 -12.58 5.17 39.47
N THR A 48 -12.59 4.12 38.73
CA THR A 48 -11.39 3.54 38.14
C THR A 48 -11.45 3.76 36.62
N PHE A 49 -10.45 4.46 36.10
CA PHE A 49 -10.28 4.75 34.67
C PHE A 49 -9.09 3.96 34.15
N ALA A 50 -9.21 3.36 32.99
CA ALA A 50 -8.16 2.55 32.41
C ALA A 50 -7.90 2.95 30.95
N HIS A 51 -6.69 2.65 30.45
CA HIS A 51 -6.41 2.74 29.03
C HIS A 51 -7.41 1.87 28.25
N LYS A 52 -7.76 2.30 27.03
CA LYS A 52 -8.80 1.63 26.20
C LYS A 52 -8.56 0.13 26.06
N ASP A 53 -7.31 -0.30 25.89
CA ASP A 53 -6.99 -1.72 25.69
C ASP A 53 -7.28 -2.55 26.97
N ILE A 54 -6.96 -1.99 28.15
CA ILE A 54 -7.30 -2.60 29.45
C ILE A 54 -8.81 -2.63 29.67
N ALA A 55 -9.51 -1.55 29.28
CA ALA A 55 -10.96 -1.48 29.39
C ALA A 55 -11.67 -2.48 28.47
N LEU A 56 -11.19 -2.66 27.25
CA LEU A 56 -11.70 -3.65 26.30
C LEU A 56 -11.46 -5.08 26.78
N GLU A 57 -10.27 -5.38 27.31
CA GLU A 57 -9.95 -6.70 27.88
C GLU A 57 -10.83 -7.01 29.09
N PHE A 58 -11.01 -6.03 29.98
CA PHE A 58 -11.88 -6.17 31.15
C PHE A 58 -13.35 -6.41 30.76
N ALA A 59 -13.86 -5.65 29.78
CA ALA A 59 -15.22 -5.84 29.26
C ALA A 59 -15.38 -7.21 28.60
N SER A 60 -14.38 -7.69 27.87
CA SER A 60 -14.36 -9.02 27.26
C SER A 60 -14.30 -10.14 28.29
N TRP A 61 -13.70 -9.90 29.45
CA TRP A 61 -13.68 -10.85 30.56
C TRP A 61 -15.03 -10.92 31.30
N ILE A 62 -15.73 -9.79 31.44
CA ILE A 62 -17.05 -9.76 32.09
C ILE A 62 -18.17 -10.32 31.20
N SER A 63 -18.14 -9.98 29.91
CA SER A 63 -19.20 -10.36 28.96
C SER A 63 -18.65 -11.14 27.78
N ILE A 64 -19.10 -12.38 27.67
CA ILE A 64 -18.79 -13.27 26.53
C ILE A 64 -19.39 -12.70 25.24
N GLU A 65 -20.58 -12.11 25.32
CA GLU A 65 -21.26 -11.47 24.19
C GLU A 65 -20.42 -10.30 23.65
N PHE A 66 -19.88 -9.47 24.53
CA PHE A 66 -18.99 -8.38 24.16
C PHE A 66 -17.71 -8.89 23.50
N LYS A 67 -17.12 -9.95 24.05
CA LYS A 67 -15.94 -10.59 23.43
C LYS A 67 -16.23 -11.09 22.02
N LEU A 68 -17.36 -11.77 21.83
CA LEU A 68 -17.77 -12.25 20.51
C LEU A 68 -18.07 -11.09 19.55
N TYR A 69 -18.65 -9.99 20.04
CA TYR A 69 -18.87 -8.79 19.24
C TYR A 69 -17.55 -8.19 18.76
N ILE A 70 -16.56 -8.02 19.63
CA ILE A 70 -15.23 -7.50 19.26
C ILE A 70 -14.54 -8.38 18.22
N ILE A 71 -14.62 -9.73 18.39
CA ILE A 71 -14.05 -10.66 17.41
C ILE A 71 -14.72 -10.52 16.05
N LYS A 72 -16.05 -10.46 16.01
CA LYS A 72 -16.82 -10.28 14.76
C LYS A 72 -16.51 -8.95 14.08
N GLU A 73 -16.43 -7.88 14.86
CA GLU A 73 -16.13 -6.55 14.32
C GLU A 73 -14.71 -6.48 13.77
N PHE A 74 -13.74 -7.10 14.43
CA PHE A 74 -12.39 -7.24 13.91
C PHE A 74 -12.34 -8.00 12.57
N GLN A 75 -13.07 -9.12 12.49
CA GLN A 75 -13.18 -9.90 11.24
C GLN A 75 -13.82 -9.06 10.13
N ARG A 76 -14.93 -8.37 10.42
CA ARG A 76 -15.59 -7.48 9.47
C ARG A 76 -14.63 -6.38 8.93
N LEU A 77 -13.90 -5.72 9.82
CA LEU A 77 -12.94 -4.69 9.43
C LEU A 77 -11.80 -5.25 8.59
N LYS A 78 -11.33 -6.46 8.88
CA LYS A 78 -10.32 -7.16 8.08
C LYS A 78 -10.84 -7.51 6.68
N ASP A 79 -12.06 -7.98 6.58
CA ASP A 79 -12.69 -8.31 5.30
C ASP A 79 -12.92 -7.04 4.47
N ASP A 80 -13.37 -5.94 5.09
CA ASP A 80 -13.54 -4.65 4.43
C ASP A 80 -12.20 -4.09 3.91
N GLU A 81 -11.12 -4.19 4.69
CA GLU A 81 -9.78 -3.79 4.29
C GLU A 81 -9.28 -4.61 3.08
N ASN A 82 -9.44 -5.94 3.13
CA ASN A 82 -9.06 -6.82 2.03
C ASN A 82 -9.86 -6.54 0.76
N ASN A 83 -11.17 -6.34 0.89
CA ASN A 83 -12.05 -6.01 -0.24
C ASN A 83 -11.67 -4.66 -0.88
N ARG A 84 -11.33 -3.66 -0.07
CA ARG A 84 -10.85 -2.36 -0.55
C ARG A 84 -9.54 -2.48 -1.32
N LEU A 85 -8.57 -3.23 -0.78
CA LEU A 85 -7.28 -3.47 -1.45
C LEU A 85 -7.47 -4.22 -2.78
N GLN A 86 -8.36 -5.22 -2.82
CA GLN A 86 -8.68 -5.93 -4.05
C GLN A 86 -9.37 -5.02 -5.08
N LEU A 87 -10.28 -4.14 -4.64
CA LEU A 87 -10.96 -3.19 -5.51
C LEU A 87 -9.98 -2.17 -6.11
N GLU A 88 -9.10 -1.61 -5.31
CA GLU A 88 -8.04 -0.69 -5.76
C GLU A 88 -7.12 -1.39 -6.78
N TRP A 89 -6.68 -2.60 -6.49
CA TRP A 89 -5.88 -3.42 -7.39
C TRP A 89 -6.59 -3.72 -8.71
N ASN A 90 -7.86 -4.13 -8.65
CA ASN A 90 -8.66 -4.44 -9.84
C ASN A 90 -8.90 -3.20 -10.70
N LEU A 91 -9.19 -2.05 -10.09
CA LEU A 91 -9.37 -0.78 -10.79
C LEU A 91 -8.08 -0.36 -11.51
N GLN A 92 -6.95 -0.41 -10.82
CA GLN A 92 -5.66 -0.06 -11.39
C GLN A 92 -5.28 -0.98 -12.56
N ARG A 93 -5.48 -2.29 -12.40
CA ARG A 93 -5.26 -3.27 -13.46
C ARG A 93 -6.15 -3.03 -14.67
N THR A 94 -7.41 -2.65 -14.43
CA THR A 94 -8.37 -2.34 -15.49
C THR A 94 -7.96 -1.08 -16.26
N ILE A 95 -7.57 -0.01 -15.56
CA ILE A 95 -7.09 1.24 -16.19
C ILE A 95 -5.84 0.97 -17.04
N SER A 96 -4.87 0.25 -16.51
CA SER A 96 -3.65 -0.10 -17.24
C SER A 96 -3.95 -0.92 -18.50
N LYS A 97 -4.90 -1.86 -18.41
CA LYS A 97 -5.33 -2.65 -19.57
C LYS A 97 -6.01 -1.81 -20.64
N ILE A 98 -6.86 -0.86 -20.23
CA ILE A 98 -7.54 0.05 -21.16
C ILE A 98 -6.53 0.98 -21.83
N ASN A 99 -5.60 1.58 -21.09
CA ASN A 99 -4.60 2.47 -21.67
C ASN A 99 -3.66 1.72 -22.63
N TYR A 100 -3.25 0.50 -22.27
CA TYR A 100 -2.51 -0.38 -23.17
C TYR A 100 -3.29 -0.67 -24.47
N GLN A 101 -4.60 -0.95 -24.38
CA GLN A 101 -5.45 -1.18 -25.56
C GLN A 101 -5.52 0.08 -26.43
N ILE A 102 -5.78 1.24 -25.85
CA ILE A 102 -5.80 2.53 -26.57
C ILE A 102 -4.48 2.77 -27.31
N HIS A 103 -3.36 2.53 -26.61
CA HIS A 103 -2.03 2.70 -27.20
C HIS A 103 -1.78 1.73 -28.37
N THR A 104 -2.12 0.45 -28.21
CA THR A 104 -1.94 -0.55 -29.27
C THR A 104 -2.84 -0.30 -30.47
N ASP A 105 -4.06 0.20 -30.27
CA ASP A 105 -4.98 0.57 -31.33
C ASP A 105 -4.47 1.80 -32.11
N ALA A 106 -3.93 2.81 -31.43
CA ALA A 106 -3.29 3.96 -32.07
C ALA A 106 -2.06 3.55 -32.91
N ILE A 107 -1.20 2.67 -32.40
CA ILE A 107 -0.07 2.10 -33.16
C ILE A 107 -0.59 1.38 -34.40
N LYS A 108 -1.58 0.50 -34.25
CA LYS A 108 -2.16 -0.28 -35.34
C LYS A 108 -2.75 0.60 -36.43
N GLY A 109 -3.48 1.64 -36.04
CA GLY A 109 -4.17 2.53 -36.99
C GLY A 109 -3.24 3.50 -37.71
N ASN A 110 -2.17 3.96 -37.08
CA ASN A 110 -1.36 5.08 -37.59
C ASN A 110 0.08 4.72 -37.96
N LEU A 111 0.68 3.71 -37.32
CA LEU A 111 2.11 3.40 -37.50
C LEU A 111 2.35 2.08 -38.26
N ILE A 112 1.33 1.23 -38.45
CA ILE A 112 1.45 -0.05 -39.14
C ILE A 112 0.95 0.08 -40.59
N PRO A 113 1.84 0.05 -41.61
CA PRO A 113 1.40 0.01 -43.00
C PRO A 113 0.64 -1.27 -43.34
N GLN A 114 -0.30 -1.18 -44.32
CA GLN A 114 -1.16 -2.33 -44.69
C GLN A 114 -0.40 -3.52 -45.29
N GLN A 115 0.84 -3.33 -45.74
CA GLN A 115 1.62 -4.34 -46.50
C GLN A 115 2.96 -4.66 -45.82
N ILE A 116 2.92 -5.11 -44.55
CA ILE A 116 4.14 -5.55 -43.83
C ILE A 116 3.96 -6.94 -43.23
N THR A 117 5.07 -7.63 -43.00
CA THR A 117 5.11 -8.97 -42.41
C THR A 117 4.79 -8.93 -40.92
N LYS A 118 4.34 -10.06 -40.35
CA LYS A 118 4.08 -10.19 -38.90
C LYS A 118 5.33 -9.86 -38.06
N GLN A 119 6.54 -10.15 -38.57
CA GLN A 119 7.78 -9.78 -37.86
C GLN A 119 7.98 -8.28 -37.82
N GLN A 120 7.77 -7.58 -38.94
CA GLN A 120 7.85 -6.12 -38.99
C GLN A 120 6.80 -5.44 -38.06
N VAL A 121 5.58 -5.96 -38.00
CA VAL A 121 4.56 -5.53 -37.07
C VAL A 121 5.07 -5.65 -35.62
N SER A 122 5.67 -6.80 -35.28
CA SER A 122 6.22 -7.03 -33.94
C SER A 122 7.33 -6.03 -33.58
N PHE A 123 8.17 -5.62 -34.55
CA PHE A 123 9.20 -4.60 -34.35
C PHE A 123 8.60 -3.22 -34.06
N VAL A 124 7.52 -2.83 -34.74
CA VAL A 124 6.84 -1.55 -34.47
C VAL A 124 6.33 -1.52 -33.04
N TYR A 125 5.64 -2.56 -32.60
CA TYR A 125 5.16 -2.63 -31.22
C TYR A 125 6.32 -2.64 -30.19
N ALA A 126 7.40 -3.36 -30.47
CA ALA A 126 8.57 -3.40 -29.61
C ALA A 126 9.25 -2.01 -29.49
N ASN A 127 9.40 -1.29 -30.61
CA ASN A 127 9.97 0.05 -30.64
C ASN A 127 9.10 1.06 -29.85
N GLU A 128 7.78 0.98 -29.98
CA GLU A 128 6.87 1.84 -29.23
C GLU A 128 6.84 1.50 -27.73
N ALA A 129 6.98 0.23 -27.38
CA ALA A 129 7.14 -0.17 -25.97
C ALA A 129 8.47 0.31 -25.40
N ASP A 130 9.56 0.26 -26.16
CA ASP A 130 10.87 0.76 -25.75
C ASP A 130 10.90 2.29 -25.68
N LEU A 131 10.16 3.00 -26.54
CA LEU A 131 9.97 4.44 -26.41
C LEU A 131 9.46 4.84 -25.02
N LEU A 132 8.44 4.14 -24.53
CA LEU A 132 7.88 4.37 -23.21
C LEU A 132 8.85 3.98 -22.09
N ASN A 133 9.56 2.87 -22.26
CA ASN A 133 10.58 2.44 -21.30
C ASN A 133 11.70 3.47 -21.19
N VAL A 134 12.21 3.98 -22.30
CA VAL A 134 13.25 5.03 -22.32
C VAL A 134 12.72 6.33 -21.74
N ALA A 135 11.48 6.73 -22.06
CA ALA A 135 10.88 7.94 -21.52
C ALA A 135 10.77 7.95 -19.99
N LEU A 136 10.49 6.78 -19.40
CA LEU A 136 10.25 6.65 -17.95
C LEU A 136 11.48 6.16 -17.18
N PHE A 137 12.15 5.12 -17.69
CA PHE A 137 13.25 4.43 -16.98
C PHE A 137 14.63 4.80 -17.50
N GLY A 138 14.70 5.48 -18.65
CA GLY A 138 15.97 5.86 -19.29
C GLY A 138 16.69 4.74 -20.04
N ILE A 139 16.11 3.51 -20.10
CA ILE A 139 16.72 2.34 -20.72
C ILE A 139 15.68 1.54 -21.51
N THR A 140 16.14 0.78 -22.53
CA THR A 140 15.31 -0.14 -23.30
C THR A 140 15.08 -1.47 -22.55
N ALA A 141 14.11 -2.25 -22.99
CA ALA A 141 13.88 -3.60 -22.44
C ALA A 141 15.10 -4.53 -22.67
N LYS A 142 15.87 -4.33 -23.73
CA LYS A 142 17.09 -5.08 -24.01
C LYS A 142 18.19 -4.73 -23.01
N GLU A 143 18.50 -3.46 -22.83
CA GLU A 143 19.52 -2.97 -21.88
C GLU A 143 19.17 -3.40 -20.45
N TRP A 144 17.90 -3.35 -20.08
CA TRP A 144 17.47 -3.81 -18.76
C TRP A 144 17.77 -5.31 -18.56
N ARG A 145 17.48 -6.17 -19.56
CA ARG A 145 17.76 -7.61 -19.48
C ARG A 145 19.24 -7.91 -19.39
N GLU A 146 20.07 -7.19 -20.15
CA GLU A 146 21.53 -7.34 -20.12
C GLU A 146 22.09 -6.96 -18.73
N ASN A 147 21.55 -5.92 -18.10
CA ASN A 147 21.96 -5.46 -16.78
C ASN A 147 21.35 -6.28 -15.61
N ASN A 148 20.34 -7.13 -15.87
CA ASN A 148 19.64 -7.93 -14.87
C ASN A 148 19.46 -9.37 -15.33
N SER A 149 20.53 -10.01 -15.80
CA SER A 149 20.50 -11.36 -16.35
C SER A 149 20.08 -12.45 -15.35
N ASP A 150 20.20 -12.17 -14.05
CA ASP A 150 19.78 -13.00 -12.92
C ASP A 150 18.26 -12.93 -12.63
N LYS A 151 17.57 -11.91 -13.15
CA LYS A 151 16.14 -11.67 -12.91
C LYS A 151 15.25 -12.25 -14.00
N LYS A 152 14.14 -12.85 -13.60
CA LYS A 152 13.09 -13.32 -14.51
C LYS A 152 12.08 -12.20 -14.77
N GLY A 153 11.55 -12.12 -16.01
CA GLY A 153 10.52 -11.16 -16.38
C GLY A 153 11.05 -9.96 -17.15
N ASN A 154 10.48 -8.81 -16.93
CA ASN A 154 10.78 -7.57 -17.65
C ASN A 154 10.83 -6.37 -16.69
N ILE A 155 11.25 -5.19 -17.20
CA ILE A 155 11.42 -3.96 -16.40
C ILE A 155 10.14 -3.55 -15.65
N ARG A 156 8.96 -3.83 -16.22
CA ARG A 156 7.65 -3.48 -15.61
C ARG A 156 7.34 -4.32 -14.39
N ASP A 157 7.84 -5.55 -14.32
CA ASP A 157 7.63 -6.46 -13.20
C ASP A 157 8.38 -6.01 -11.93
N TYR A 158 9.37 -5.13 -12.10
CA TYR A 158 10.19 -4.55 -11.02
C TYR A 158 9.93 -3.05 -10.80
N ALA A 159 8.97 -2.50 -11.52
CA ALA A 159 8.60 -1.10 -11.39
C ALA A 159 7.81 -0.84 -10.10
N THR A 160 8.01 0.34 -9.50
CA THR A 160 7.20 0.79 -8.36
C THR A 160 5.77 1.10 -8.79
N LEU A 161 4.86 1.21 -7.82
CA LEU A 161 3.47 1.57 -8.09
C LEU A 161 3.36 2.92 -8.81
N GLU A 162 4.13 3.91 -8.37
CA GLU A 162 4.19 5.24 -8.97
C GLU A 162 4.65 5.16 -10.45
N GLN A 163 5.69 4.35 -10.72
CA GLN A 163 6.18 4.13 -12.08
C GLN A 163 5.13 3.44 -12.97
N LEU A 164 4.40 2.47 -12.45
CA LEU A 164 3.32 1.80 -13.21
C LEU A 164 2.16 2.76 -13.54
N VAL A 165 1.81 3.65 -12.60
CA VAL A 165 0.80 4.69 -12.83
C VAL A 165 1.26 5.66 -13.92
N VAL A 166 2.49 6.14 -13.84
CA VAL A 166 3.05 7.02 -14.86
C VAL A 166 3.12 6.33 -16.22
N LEU A 167 3.57 5.06 -16.27
CA LEU A 167 3.64 4.29 -17.51
C LEU A 167 2.27 4.16 -18.18
N SER A 168 1.23 3.87 -17.42
CA SER A 168 -0.14 3.79 -17.93
C SER A 168 -0.64 5.13 -18.50
N ASN A 169 -0.28 6.25 -17.87
CA ASN A 169 -0.57 7.58 -18.40
C ASN A 169 0.22 7.88 -19.68
N LEU A 170 1.50 7.48 -19.72
CA LEU A 170 2.33 7.66 -20.94
C LEU A 170 1.80 6.86 -22.12
N GLU A 171 1.24 5.66 -21.91
CA GLU A 171 0.57 4.87 -22.95
C GLU A 171 -0.58 5.66 -23.58
N SER A 172 -1.43 6.27 -22.78
CA SER A 172 -2.55 7.09 -23.26
C SER A 172 -2.08 8.35 -23.99
N ILE A 173 -1.08 9.05 -23.42
CA ILE A 173 -0.52 10.27 -24.04
C ILE A 173 0.19 9.93 -25.36
N ASN A 174 0.96 8.83 -25.41
CA ASN A 174 1.62 8.41 -26.65
C ASN A 174 0.60 8.08 -27.75
N ALA A 175 -0.52 7.46 -27.41
CA ALA A 175 -1.59 7.22 -28.36
C ALA A 175 -2.08 8.52 -29.02
N LEU A 176 -2.33 9.56 -28.21
CA LEU A 176 -2.74 10.88 -28.72
C LEU A 176 -1.66 11.51 -29.59
N LEU A 177 -0.38 11.44 -29.19
CA LEU A 177 0.74 11.98 -29.98
C LEU A 177 0.92 11.24 -31.31
N ILE A 178 0.66 9.93 -31.35
CA ILE A 178 0.63 9.11 -32.57
C ILE A 178 -0.49 9.60 -33.50
N GLU A 179 -1.69 9.80 -32.99
CA GLU A 179 -2.84 10.29 -33.76
C GLU A 179 -2.59 11.70 -34.33
N GLN A 180 -1.84 12.52 -33.64
CA GLN A 180 -1.40 13.83 -34.09
C GLN A 180 -0.28 13.76 -35.14
N GLY A 181 0.24 12.58 -35.45
CA GLY A 181 1.27 12.38 -36.46
C GLY A 181 2.68 12.83 -36.05
N LEU A 182 2.95 13.01 -34.75
CA LEU A 182 4.27 13.44 -34.29
C LEU A 182 5.33 12.35 -34.53
N ALA A 183 6.52 12.77 -34.95
CA ALA A 183 7.65 11.87 -35.12
C ALA A 183 8.07 11.24 -33.78
N GLN A 184 8.61 10.02 -33.83
CA GLN A 184 9.00 9.25 -32.63
C GLN A 184 9.97 10.01 -31.71
N SER A 185 10.95 10.72 -32.29
CA SER A 185 11.91 11.54 -31.53
C SER A 185 11.24 12.68 -30.76
N GLU A 186 10.25 13.35 -31.36
CA GLU A 186 9.49 14.42 -30.73
C GLU A 186 8.59 13.86 -29.60
N ARG A 187 7.95 12.71 -29.85
CA ARG A 187 7.16 12.00 -28.85
C ARG A 187 8.00 11.62 -27.65
N LEU A 188 9.21 11.10 -27.86
CA LEU A 188 10.12 10.75 -26.75
C LEU A 188 10.41 11.95 -25.85
N ILE A 189 10.71 13.11 -26.44
CA ILE A 189 11.00 14.33 -25.66
C ILE A 189 9.78 14.75 -24.82
N GLN A 190 8.59 14.72 -25.42
CA GLN A 190 7.36 15.09 -24.71
C GLN A 190 7.02 14.09 -23.60
N LEU A 191 7.09 12.80 -23.90
CA LEU A 191 6.80 11.74 -22.93
C LEU A 191 7.78 11.77 -21.75
N ASN A 192 9.07 12.02 -21.99
CA ASN A 192 10.05 12.14 -20.92
C ASN A 192 9.77 13.35 -20.02
N LYS A 193 9.41 14.51 -20.58
CA LYS A 193 8.97 15.66 -19.77
C LYS A 193 7.77 15.35 -18.89
N VAL A 194 6.77 14.65 -19.45
CA VAL A 194 5.58 14.22 -18.71
C VAL A 194 5.96 13.21 -17.62
N ALA A 195 6.81 12.24 -17.94
CA ALA A 195 7.27 11.25 -16.96
C ALA A 195 7.95 11.91 -15.75
N ILE A 196 8.88 12.86 -16.00
CA ILE A 196 9.58 13.59 -14.94
C ILE A 196 8.58 14.40 -14.09
N ALA A 197 7.66 15.12 -14.71
CA ALA A 197 6.66 15.93 -14.00
C ALA A 197 5.75 15.09 -13.14
N GLN A 198 5.23 13.97 -13.67
CA GLN A 198 4.33 13.08 -12.95
C GLN A 198 5.05 12.32 -11.84
N MET A 199 6.26 11.81 -12.09
CA MET A 199 7.06 11.14 -11.04
C MET A 199 7.34 12.10 -9.88
N LYS A 200 7.73 13.34 -10.17
CA LYS A 200 7.93 14.35 -9.13
C LYS A 200 6.67 14.59 -8.31
N SER A 201 5.53 14.79 -8.96
CA SER A 201 4.24 15.00 -8.29
C SER A 201 3.85 13.81 -7.39
N LEU A 202 4.03 12.57 -7.88
CA LEU A 202 3.67 11.37 -7.14
C LEU A 202 4.61 11.09 -5.95
N THR A 203 5.92 11.32 -6.12
CA THR A 203 6.91 11.13 -5.03
C THR A 203 6.83 12.19 -3.94
N GLU A 204 6.41 13.41 -4.27
CA GLU A 204 6.20 14.50 -3.32
C GLU A 204 4.82 14.45 -2.64
N SER A 205 3.88 13.68 -3.17
CA SER A 205 2.52 13.59 -2.66
C SER A 205 2.47 12.97 -1.26
N ARG A 206 1.88 13.72 -0.30
CA ARG A 206 1.64 13.23 1.07
C ARG A 206 0.63 12.07 1.12
N ALA A 207 -0.25 11.94 0.14
CA ALA A 207 -1.23 10.88 0.07
C ALA A 207 -0.55 9.50 -0.16
N ILE A 208 0.46 9.44 -1.03
CA ILE A 208 1.21 8.20 -1.30
C ILE A 208 2.13 7.83 -0.14
N LYS A 209 2.70 8.83 0.56
CA LYS A 209 3.51 8.58 1.77
C LYS A 209 2.72 7.96 2.93
N LYS A 210 1.39 8.05 2.92
CA LYS A 210 0.50 7.43 3.92
C LYS A 210 0.08 6.00 3.55
N LEU A 211 0.36 5.55 2.32
CA LEU A 211 0.04 4.20 1.83
C LEU A 211 1.23 3.23 1.98
N LYS A 212 2.39 3.74 2.37
CA LYS A 212 3.58 2.99 2.78
C LYS A 212 3.63 2.89 4.30
#